data_3b80113a94549af81f7933ea07b23606
#
_entry.id   3b80113a94549af81f7933ea07b23606
#
_cell.length_a   1.000
_cell.length_b   1.000
_cell.length_c   1.000
_cell.angle_alpha   90.00
_cell.angle_beta   90.00
_cell.angle_gamma   90.00
#
_symmetry.space_group_name_H-M   'P 1'
#
loop_
_entity.id
_entity.type
_entity.pdbx_description
1 polymer ?
#
loop_
_entity_poly.entity_id
_entity_poly.type
_entity_poly.pdbx_seq_one_letter_code
_entity_poly.pdbx_strand_id
1 'polypeptide(L)'
;MKMHVQRLVTGIAAVGLMLSLGAVATPAYADDEYKVLVVGDTLGYRHSHIDDTTLAVIQLGQENGFTVDVWDPRQTTRTLATTPFTTAEDLSQYATIIFASPVDGTNDLDPVRPRLLDDVELSAFRGYIRGGGGFVGLHAATDSMHTVPWYSALTGGGARFRNHPAQQTATMRVESPTHPSTAMLPAEWVRFDEWYNFTTNPREDVHVLITLDESTYNPGSGAMGADHPLAWCQNFEGGRSWYEGAGHIDANYSDPLFLAHILGGIEWTAGVVSGGGDCVTFGEVEEVLAGLKDGSMKYAQLSAQLAAYLDDAKIAADAGDHAVATATLHKARAKAHGLHDNVLVSKLDNLITWQEGLRS
;
A
#
# COMPACT_ATOMS: atom_id res chain seq x y z
N MET A 1 58.77 36.64 -65.24
CA MET A 1 59.05 36.98 -63.85
C MET A 1 57.68 36.89 -63.13
N LYS A 2 57.39 35.77 -62.53
CA LYS A 2 56.09 35.51 -61.88
C LYS A 2 56.30 35.55 -60.37
N MET A 3 55.71 36.52 -59.73
CA MET A 3 55.68 36.63 -58.24
C MET A 3 54.58 35.73 -57.69
N HIS A 4 54.96 34.85 -56.77
CA HIS A 4 54.03 34.06 -55.99
C HIS A 4 53.68 34.82 -54.70
N VAL A 5 52.39 35.10 -54.50
CA VAL A 5 51.84 35.62 -53.22
C VAL A 5 51.39 34.45 -52.40
N GLN A 6 52.06 34.18 -51.29
CA GLN A 6 51.59 33.25 -50.25
C GLN A 6 50.55 33.95 -49.40
N ARG A 7 49.37 33.34 -49.32
CA ARG A 7 48.30 33.71 -48.33
C ARG A 7 48.49 32.91 -47.06
N LEU A 8 48.74 33.61 -45.97
CA LEU A 8 48.60 33.03 -44.59
C LEU A 8 47.13 32.80 -44.30
N VAL A 9 46.76 31.56 -43.92
CA VAL A 9 45.46 31.22 -43.38
C VAL A 9 45.64 31.05 -41.86
N THR A 10 45.13 32.01 -41.10
CA THR A 10 45.04 31.94 -39.64
C THR A 10 43.82 31.04 -39.27
N GLY A 11 44.12 29.87 -38.77
CA GLY A 11 43.09 28.98 -38.23
C GLY A 11 42.64 29.45 -36.87
N ILE A 12 41.33 29.76 -36.73
CA ILE A 12 40.66 29.98 -35.44
C ILE A 12 40.17 28.61 -34.93
N ALA A 13 40.78 28.12 -33.85
CA ALA A 13 40.32 26.93 -33.17
C ALA A 13 39.06 27.27 -32.35
N ALA A 14 37.89 26.80 -32.77
CA ALA A 14 36.67 26.86 -31.99
C ALA A 14 36.69 25.71 -30.97
N VAL A 15 36.83 26.05 -29.69
CA VAL A 15 36.64 25.11 -28.58
C VAL A 15 35.14 24.90 -28.43
N GLY A 16 34.66 23.77 -28.95
CA GLY A 16 33.29 23.31 -28.74
C GLY A 16 33.13 22.79 -27.34
N LEU A 17 32.43 23.56 -26.48
CA LEU A 17 31.95 23.09 -25.16
C LEU A 17 30.83 22.08 -25.40
N MET A 18 31.13 20.79 -25.32
CA MET A 18 30.10 19.73 -25.30
C MET A 18 29.43 19.75 -23.94
N LEU A 19 28.26 20.39 -23.85
CA LEU A 19 27.31 20.14 -22.75
C LEU A 19 26.76 18.73 -22.96
N SER A 20 27.24 17.77 -22.15
CA SER A 20 26.58 16.49 -21.99
C SER A 20 25.25 16.73 -21.27
N LEU A 21 24.15 16.79 -22.00
CA LEU A 21 22.83 16.58 -21.44
C LEU A 21 22.81 15.14 -20.90
N GLY A 22 22.94 15.00 -19.57
CA GLY A 22 22.67 13.78 -18.90
C GLY A 22 21.21 13.40 -19.20
N ALA A 23 21.00 12.38 -20.02
CA ALA A 23 19.70 11.76 -20.16
C ALA A 23 19.31 11.28 -18.76
N VAL A 24 18.31 11.90 -18.15
CA VAL A 24 17.60 11.33 -17.02
C VAL A 24 16.99 10.05 -17.59
N ALA A 25 17.54 8.91 -17.19
CA ALA A 25 16.95 7.62 -17.51
C ALA A 25 15.57 7.61 -16.82
N THR A 26 14.51 7.80 -17.60
CA THR A 26 13.18 7.38 -17.18
C THR A 26 13.30 5.88 -16.89
N PRO A 27 12.83 5.38 -15.71
CA PRO A 27 12.78 3.95 -15.49
C PRO A 27 11.99 3.35 -16.66
N ALA A 28 12.62 2.44 -17.40
CA ALA A 28 11.94 1.64 -18.37
C ALA A 28 11.04 0.71 -17.56
N TYR A 29 9.77 1.10 -17.39
CA TYR A 29 8.74 0.15 -17.02
C TYR A 29 8.66 -0.83 -18.19
N ALA A 30 8.85 -2.10 -17.88
CA ALA A 30 8.72 -3.14 -18.86
C ALA A 30 7.31 -3.04 -19.46
N ASP A 31 7.21 -3.18 -20.78
CA ASP A 31 5.97 -3.30 -21.57
C ASP A 31 5.21 -4.62 -21.27
N ASP A 32 5.35 -5.19 -20.10
CA ASP A 32 4.65 -6.41 -19.71
C ASP A 32 3.32 -6.03 -19.05
N GLU A 33 2.26 -6.15 -19.84
CA GLU A 33 0.87 -6.03 -19.39
C GLU A 33 0.63 -7.01 -18.23
N TYR A 34 0.31 -6.49 -17.01
CA TYR A 34 -0.02 -7.34 -15.89
C TYR A 34 -1.53 -7.53 -15.75
N LYS A 35 -1.95 -8.54 -15.00
CA LYS A 35 -3.36 -8.87 -14.83
C LYS A 35 -3.81 -8.63 -13.39
N VAL A 36 -5.01 -8.10 -13.24
CA VAL A 36 -5.70 -7.81 -11.98
C VAL A 36 -7.00 -8.62 -11.90
N LEU A 37 -7.34 -9.12 -10.72
CA LEU A 37 -8.64 -9.74 -10.45
C LEU A 37 -9.50 -8.81 -9.61
N VAL A 38 -10.71 -8.50 -10.05
CA VAL A 38 -11.74 -7.85 -9.23
C VAL A 38 -12.71 -8.90 -8.70
N VAL A 39 -12.89 -8.94 -7.40
CA VAL A 39 -13.86 -9.77 -6.68
C VAL A 39 -14.99 -8.88 -6.19
N GLY A 40 -16.12 -8.91 -6.86
CA GLY A 40 -17.36 -8.19 -6.52
C GLY A 40 -18.40 -9.08 -5.84
N ASP A 41 -18.11 -10.38 -5.64
CA ASP A 41 -19.04 -11.28 -4.96
C ASP A 41 -19.18 -10.91 -3.48
N THR A 42 -20.39 -11.05 -2.97
CA THR A 42 -20.75 -10.76 -1.59
C THR A 42 -21.93 -11.66 -1.17
N LEU A 43 -21.89 -12.18 0.02
CA LEU A 43 -22.93 -13.07 0.57
C LEU A 43 -23.90 -12.34 1.50
N GLY A 44 -23.49 -11.18 2.01
CA GLY A 44 -24.28 -10.31 2.87
C GLY A 44 -24.86 -9.09 2.13
N TYR A 45 -24.70 -7.92 2.74
CA TYR A 45 -25.14 -6.66 2.14
C TYR A 45 -24.34 -6.38 0.85
N ARG A 46 -25.05 -6.07 -0.23
CA ARG A 46 -24.40 -5.66 -1.48
C ARG A 46 -24.44 -4.15 -1.62
N HIS A 47 -23.28 -3.55 -1.54
CA HIS A 47 -23.13 -2.12 -1.81
C HIS A 47 -23.44 -1.79 -3.28
N SER A 48 -24.10 -0.66 -3.54
CA SER A 48 -24.44 -0.22 -4.90
C SER A 48 -23.21 0.04 -5.74
N HIS A 49 -22.16 0.61 -5.15
CA HIS A 49 -20.93 1.00 -5.83
C HIS A 49 -20.06 -0.17 -6.34
N ILE A 50 -20.36 -1.43 -6.00
CA ILE A 50 -19.54 -2.59 -6.44
C ILE A 50 -19.45 -2.64 -7.97
N ASP A 51 -20.56 -2.35 -8.67
CA ASP A 51 -20.59 -2.34 -10.12
C ASP A 51 -19.77 -1.15 -10.67
N ASP A 52 -19.88 0.03 -10.08
CA ASP A 52 -19.11 1.23 -10.44
C ASP A 52 -17.62 1.04 -10.16
N THR A 53 -17.26 0.43 -9.02
CA THR A 53 -15.89 0.05 -8.69
C THR A 53 -15.29 -0.86 -9.78
N THR A 54 -16.03 -1.89 -10.18
CA THR A 54 -15.58 -2.84 -11.22
C THR A 54 -15.34 -2.12 -12.55
N LEU A 55 -16.28 -1.28 -12.97
CA LEU A 55 -16.15 -0.51 -14.22
C LEU A 55 -14.98 0.48 -14.16
N ALA A 56 -14.79 1.15 -13.02
CA ALA A 56 -13.68 2.06 -12.81
C ALA A 56 -12.33 1.34 -12.89
N VAL A 57 -12.19 0.16 -12.28
CA VAL A 57 -10.94 -0.62 -12.34
C VAL A 57 -10.68 -1.12 -13.78
N ILE A 58 -11.72 -1.54 -14.53
CA ILE A 58 -11.58 -1.90 -15.95
C ILE A 58 -11.09 -0.71 -16.77
N GLN A 59 -11.65 0.49 -16.54
CA GLN A 59 -11.20 1.72 -17.22
C GLN A 59 -9.76 2.07 -16.86
N LEU A 60 -9.40 2.02 -15.56
CA LEU A 60 -8.02 2.24 -15.11
C LEU A 60 -7.06 1.26 -15.80
N GLY A 61 -7.43 -0.01 -15.96
CA GLY A 61 -6.63 -0.99 -16.68
C GLY A 61 -6.38 -0.60 -18.13
N GLN A 62 -7.43 -0.17 -18.85
CA GLN A 62 -7.32 0.28 -20.24
C GLN A 62 -6.42 1.52 -20.40
N GLU A 63 -6.44 2.42 -19.42
CA GLU A 63 -5.67 3.67 -19.43
C GLU A 63 -4.21 3.49 -18.95
N ASN A 64 -3.93 2.44 -18.14
CA ASN A 64 -2.64 2.27 -17.47
C ASN A 64 -1.95 0.92 -17.76
N GLY A 65 -2.39 0.17 -18.78
CA GLY A 65 -1.67 -0.99 -19.31
C GLY A 65 -1.79 -2.25 -18.46
N PHE A 66 -2.96 -2.52 -17.86
CA PHE A 66 -3.25 -3.81 -17.24
C PHE A 66 -4.62 -4.36 -17.67
N THR A 67 -4.73 -5.70 -17.67
CA THR A 67 -5.99 -6.39 -17.94
C THR A 67 -6.72 -6.74 -16.66
N VAL A 68 -8.05 -6.86 -16.75
CA VAL A 68 -8.92 -7.10 -15.59
C VAL A 68 -9.80 -8.31 -15.82
N ASP A 69 -9.65 -9.32 -14.96
CA ASP A 69 -10.66 -10.36 -14.81
C ASP A 69 -11.63 -9.99 -13.69
N VAL A 70 -12.90 -10.36 -13.84
CA VAL A 70 -13.96 -10.05 -12.88
C VAL A 70 -14.63 -11.34 -12.40
N TRP A 71 -14.60 -11.58 -11.10
CA TRP A 71 -15.38 -12.60 -10.42
C TRP A 71 -16.49 -11.95 -9.60
N ASP A 72 -17.70 -11.97 -10.13
CA ASP A 72 -18.92 -11.58 -9.46
C ASP A 72 -20.10 -12.27 -10.16
N PRO A 73 -20.71 -13.30 -9.54
CA PRO A 73 -21.80 -14.04 -10.17
C PRO A 73 -23.06 -13.20 -10.44
N ARG A 74 -23.15 -12.00 -9.84
CA ARG A 74 -24.29 -11.08 -10.01
C ARG A 74 -24.11 -10.02 -11.09
N GLN A 75 -22.86 -9.80 -11.54
CA GLN A 75 -22.55 -8.79 -12.56
C GLN A 75 -22.61 -9.34 -13.98
N THR A 76 -23.08 -8.52 -14.90
CA THR A 76 -23.03 -8.82 -16.36
C THR A 76 -21.64 -8.62 -16.95
N THR A 77 -20.80 -7.81 -16.30
CA THR A 77 -19.40 -7.53 -16.68
C THR A 77 -18.44 -8.61 -16.23
N ARG A 78 -18.90 -9.65 -15.51
CA ARG A 78 -18.04 -10.76 -15.10
C ARG A 78 -17.35 -11.40 -16.29
N THR A 79 -16.06 -11.68 -16.16
CA THR A 79 -15.28 -12.42 -17.16
C THR A 79 -15.12 -13.89 -16.79
N LEU A 80 -15.25 -14.23 -15.50
CA LEU A 80 -15.10 -15.60 -14.99
C LEU A 80 -16.46 -16.23 -14.68
N ALA A 81 -16.66 -17.46 -15.11
CA ALA A 81 -17.89 -18.23 -14.89
C ALA A 81 -17.92 -18.96 -13.55
N THR A 82 -16.76 -19.26 -12.99
CA THR A 82 -16.57 -19.98 -11.74
C THR A 82 -15.58 -19.24 -10.85
N THR A 83 -15.53 -19.60 -9.56
CA THR A 83 -14.55 -19.03 -8.64
C THR A 83 -13.12 -19.21 -9.15
N PRO A 84 -12.26 -18.19 -9.12
CA PRO A 84 -10.85 -18.30 -9.46
C PRO A 84 -9.99 -18.85 -8.32
N PHE A 85 -10.51 -18.96 -7.11
CA PHE A 85 -9.79 -19.38 -5.91
C PHE A 85 -9.61 -20.90 -5.83
N THR A 86 -9.08 -21.52 -6.87
CA THR A 86 -8.91 -22.98 -6.99
C THR A 86 -7.58 -23.45 -6.41
N THR A 87 -6.48 -22.82 -6.80
CA THR A 87 -5.12 -23.04 -6.25
C THR A 87 -4.34 -21.74 -6.19
N ALA A 88 -3.26 -21.72 -5.40
CA ALA A 88 -2.35 -20.58 -5.38
C ALA A 88 -1.67 -20.32 -6.73
N GLU A 89 -1.41 -21.42 -7.50
CA GLU A 89 -0.82 -21.34 -8.84
C GLU A 89 -1.79 -20.70 -9.83
N ASP A 90 -3.07 -21.06 -9.79
CA ASP A 90 -4.09 -20.44 -10.64
C ASP A 90 -4.24 -18.95 -10.35
N LEU A 91 -4.11 -18.55 -9.08
CA LEU A 91 -4.16 -17.13 -8.68
C LEU A 91 -2.87 -16.37 -9.04
N SER A 92 -1.73 -17.04 -9.21
CA SER A 92 -0.43 -16.39 -9.48
C SER A 92 -0.36 -15.64 -10.81
N GLN A 93 -1.34 -15.85 -11.70
CA GLN A 93 -1.49 -15.06 -12.93
C GLN A 93 -1.91 -13.60 -12.65
N TYR A 94 -2.43 -13.30 -11.45
CA TYR A 94 -2.83 -11.96 -11.06
C TYR A 94 -1.72 -11.29 -10.24
N ALA A 95 -1.31 -10.10 -10.64
CA ALA A 95 -0.35 -9.30 -9.88
C ALA A 95 -0.98 -8.78 -8.57
N THR A 96 -2.29 -8.44 -8.62
CA THR A 96 -3.06 -8.07 -7.44
C THR A 96 -4.52 -8.52 -7.55
N ILE A 97 -5.14 -8.79 -6.39
CA ILE A 97 -6.56 -9.15 -6.24
C ILE A 97 -7.26 -8.06 -5.45
N ILE A 98 -8.33 -7.51 -6.03
CA ILE A 98 -9.12 -6.42 -5.46
C ILE A 98 -10.43 -7.00 -4.91
N PHE A 99 -10.66 -6.83 -3.62
CA PHE A 99 -11.95 -7.11 -2.99
C PHE A 99 -12.78 -5.83 -2.99
N ALA A 100 -13.75 -5.78 -3.89
CA ALA A 100 -14.64 -4.64 -4.09
C ALA A 100 -15.80 -4.68 -3.08
N SER A 101 -15.52 -4.31 -1.83
CA SER A 101 -16.49 -4.20 -0.74
C SER A 101 -17.32 -5.47 -0.45
N PRO A 102 -16.72 -6.66 -0.35
CA PRO A 102 -17.48 -7.85 0.02
C PRO A 102 -17.97 -7.77 1.44
N VAL A 103 -19.20 -8.27 1.68
CA VAL A 103 -19.76 -8.54 3.01
C VAL A 103 -20.28 -9.96 3.03
N ASP A 104 -19.82 -10.79 3.93
CA ASP A 104 -20.33 -12.16 4.05
C ASP A 104 -21.33 -12.37 5.21
N GLY A 105 -21.46 -11.35 6.07
CA GLY A 105 -22.35 -11.37 7.21
C GLY A 105 -21.83 -12.21 8.39
N THR A 106 -20.61 -12.77 8.30
CA THR A 106 -19.97 -13.37 9.46
C THR A 106 -19.59 -12.26 10.46
N ASN A 107 -19.84 -12.51 11.73
CA ASN A 107 -19.42 -11.63 12.81
C ASN A 107 -19.33 -12.44 14.11
N ASP A 108 -18.95 -11.79 15.21
CA ASP A 108 -18.78 -12.46 16.50
C ASP A 108 -20.11 -13.01 17.08
N LEU A 109 -21.27 -12.51 16.60
CA LEU A 109 -22.60 -12.94 17.02
C LEU A 109 -23.18 -14.05 16.14
N ASP A 110 -22.73 -14.16 14.89
CA ASP A 110 -23.21 -15.17 13.93
C ASP A 110 -22.01 -15.75 13.13
N PRO A 111 -21.16 -16.56 13.80
CA PRO A 111 -19.96 -17.11 13.18
C PRO A 111 -20.23 -18.29 12.25
N VAL A 112 -21.48 -18.78 12.18
CA VAL A 112 -21.85 -19.97 11.38
C VAL A 112 -22.35 -19.64 9.99
N ARG A 113 -22.48 -18.36 9.65
CA ARG A 113 -22.80 -17.93 8.29
C ARG A 113 -21.73 -18.37 7.30
N PRO A 114 -22.10 -18.64 6.05
CA PRO A 114 -21.11 -18.88 5.00
C PRO A 114 -20.13 -17.72 4.90
N ARG A 115 -18.85 -18.04 4.86
CA ARG A 115 -17.80 -17.07 4.60
C ARG A 115 -17.70 -16.78 3.10
N LEU A 116 -17.16 -15.64 2.74
CA LEU A 116 -16.92 -15.26 1.35
C LEU A 116 -16.07 -16.31 0.61
N LEU A 117 -15.04 -16.81 1.27
CA LEU A 117 -14.19 -17.89 0.78
C LEU A 117 -14.33 -19.11 1.67
N ASP A 118 -14.53 -20.28 1.09
CA ASP A 118 -14.49 -21.56 1.83
C ASP A 118 -13.05 -21.93 2.23
N ASP A 119 -12.86 -23.11 2.84
CA ASP A 119 -11.52 -23.51 3.31
C ASP A 119 -10.54 -23.79 2.18
N VAL A 120 -11.02 -24.29 1.03
CA VAL A 120 -10.18 -24.53 -0.15
C VAL A 120 -9.78 -23.23 -0.79
N GLU A 121 -10.74 -22.36 -1.04
CA GLU A 121 -10.55 -21.02 -1.61
C GLU A 121 -9.64 -20.16 -0.75
N LEU A 122 -9.85 -20.18 0.58
CA LEU A 122 -9.01 -19.47 1.55
C LEU A 122 -7.57 -20.02 1.56
N SER A 123 -7.40 -21.35 1.41
CA SER A 123 -6.08 -21.96 1.31
C SER A 123 -5.34 -21.52 0.03
N ALA A 124 -6.04 -21.47 -1.10
CA ALA A 124 -5.51 -20.95 -2.36
C ALA A 124 -5.09 -19.48 -2.24
N PHE A 125 -5.94 -18.65 -1.63
CA PHE A 125 -5.66 -17.23 -1.42
C PHE A 125 -4.46 -16.99 -0.49
N ARG A 126 -4.36 -17.74 0.61
CA ARG A 126 -3.18 -17.70 1.49
C ARG A 126 -1.89 -18.08 0.76
N GLY A 127 -1.94 -19.12 -0.05
CA GLY A 127 -0.80 -19.54 -0.87
C GLY A 127 -0.38 -18.47 -1.86
N TYR A 128 -1.34 -17.80 -2.50
CA TYR A 128 -1.10 -16.69 -3.40
C TYR A 128 -0.39 -15.50 -2.71
N ILE A 129 -0.89 -15.06 -1.55
CA ILE A 129 -0.25 -13.97 -0.77
C ILE A 129 1.18 -14.37 -0.37
N ARG A 130 1.38 -15.60 0.15
CA ARG A 130 2.71 -16.12 0.51
C ARG A 130 3.66 -16.25 -0.66
N GLY A 131 3.13 -16.41 -1.86
CA GLY A 131 3.86 -16.41 -3.12
C GLY A 131 4.25 -15.00 -3.62
N GLY A 132 3.92 -13.94 -2.90
CA GLY A 132 4.24 -12.56 -3.27
C GLY A 132 3.07 -11.81 -3.92
N GLY A 133 1.87 -12.37 -3.95
CA GLY A 133 0.69 -11.76 -4.56
C GLY A 133 0.19 -10.51 -3.84
N GLY A 134 -0.39 -9.57 -4.60
CA GLY A 134 -0.94 -8.31 -4.09
C GLY A 134 -2.40 -8.43 -3.65
N PHE A 135 -2.80 -7.62 -2.68
CA PHE A 135 -4.18 -7.49 -2.21
C PHE A 135 -4.59 -6.03 -2.08
N VAL A 136 -5.76 -5.71 -2.61
CA VAL A 136 -6.44 -4.42 -2.42
C VAL A 136 -7.79 -4.69 -1.76
N GLY A 137 -8.01 -4.13 -0.57
CA GLY A 137 -9.29 -4.14 0.11
C GLY A 137 -9.96 -2.77 0.02
N LEU A 138 -11.21 -2.74 -0.47
CA LEU A 138 -11.99 -1.52 -0.56
C LEU A 138 -13.17 -1.56 0.41
N HIS A 139 -13.37 -0.48 1.14
CA HIS A 139 -14.50 -0.21 2.01
C HIS A 139 -14.88 -1.41 2.89
N ALA A 140 -15.93 -2.15 2.53
CA ALA A 140 -16.43 -3.29 3.30
C ALA A 140 -15.53 -4.55 3.24
N ALA A 141 -14.34 -4.48 2.63
CA ALA A 141 -13.42 -5.62 2.71
C ALA A 141 -13.07 -6.01 4.16
N THR A 142 -13.10 -5.06 5.11
CA THR A 142 -12.92 -5.34 6.55
C THR A 142 -14.18 -5.85 7.25
N ASP A 143 -15.33 -5.88 6.55
CA ASP A 143 -16.62 -6.44 7.04
C ASP A 143 -16.90 -7.84 6.48
N SER A 144 -15.86 -8.57 6.18
CA SER A 144 -15.92 -9.95 5.70
C SER A 144 -15.05 -10.87 6.53
N MET A 145 -15.40 -12.15 6.54
CA MET A 145 -14.59 -13.24 7.13
C MET A 145 -14.11 -12.92 8.56
N HIS A 146 -14.96 -12.33 9.39
CA HIS A 146 -14.64 -11.94 10.78
C HIS A 146 -14.13 -13.08 11.63
N THR A 147 -14.50 -14.33 11.28
CA THR A 147 -14.05 -15.56 11.98
C THR A 147 -12.71 -16.09 11.47
N VAL A 148 -12.03 -15.35 10.56
CA VAL A 148 -10.75 -15.74 9.97
C VAL A 148 -9.66 -14.72 10.40
N PRO A 149 -8.94 -14.95 11.51
CA PRO A 149 -7.94 -14.00 12.01
C PRO A 149 -6.87 -13.66 10.99
N TRP A 150 -6.48 -14.62 10.15
CA TRP A 150 -5.53 -14.39 9.06
C TRP A 150 -6.01 -13.32 8.06
N TYR A 151 -7.31 -13.35 7.72
CA TYR A 151 -7.87 -12.36 6.80
C TYR A 151 -7.94 -10.96 7.45
N SER A 152 -8.33 -10.89 8.72
CA SER A 152 -8.30 -9.62 9.46
C SER A 152 -6.87 -9.05 9.58
N ALA A 153 -5.86 -9.94 9.74
CA ALA A 153 -4.46 -9.51 9.74
C ALA A 153 -4.03 -9.01 8.35
N LEU A 154 -4.42 -9.69 7.26
CA LEU A 154 -4.16 -9.24 5.88
C LEU A 154 -4.80 -7.89 5.58
N THR A 155 -6.06 -7.67 5.98
CA THR A 155 -6.80 -6.45 5.63
C THR A 155 -6.43 -5.26 6.51
N GLY A 156 -6.01 -5.46 7.76
CA GLY A 156 -5.79 -4.33 8.65
C GLY A 156 -5.10 -4.65 9.98
N GLY A 157 -4.09 -5.51 10.00
CA GLY A 157 -3.38 -5.80 11.25
C GLY A 157 -4.28 -6.37 12.36
N GLY A 158 -5.40 -7.00 11.99
CA GLY A 158 -6.41 -7.48 12.93
C GLY A 158 -7.61 -6.55 13.13
N ALA A 159 -7.56 -5.31 12.66
CA ALA A 159 -8.70 -4.40 12.67
C ALA A 159 -9.82 -4.93 11.76
N ARG A 160 -11.05 -4.86 12.24
CA ARG A 160 -12.26 -5.26 11.51
C ARG A 160 -13.28 -4.15 11.59
N PHE A 161 -14.17 -4.08 10.62
CA PHE A 161 -15.32 -3.20 10.69
C PHE A 161 -16.08 -3.40 12.01
N ARG A 162 -16.43 -2.30 12.67
CA ARG A 162 -17.22 -2.30 13.91
C ARG A 162 -18.61 -1.72 13.68
N ASN A 163 -18.67 -0.51 13.15
CA ASN A 163 -19.90 0.21 12.81
C ASN A 163 -19.52 1.48 12.01
N HIS A 164 -20.52 2.22 11.59
CA HIS A 164 -20.37 3.53 10.98
C HIS A 164 -21.50 4.48 11.44
N PRO A 165 -21.31 5.80 11.45
CA PRO A 165 -22.38 6.78 11.56
C PRO A 165 -23.12 6.93 10.22
N ALA A 166 -24.12 7.80 10.16
CA ALA A 166 -24.71 8.19 8.88
C ALA A 166 -23.64 8.86 7.99
N GLN A 167 -23.80 8.71 6.66
CA GLN A 167 -22.92 9.37 5.68
C GLN A 167 -22.87 10.88 5.92
N GLN A 168 -21.67 11.43 5.88
CA GLN A 168 -21.43 12.85 6.16
C GLN A 168 -20.09 13.30 5.58
N THR A 169 -19.89 14.62 5.54
CA THR A 169 -18.62 15.21 5.13
C THR A 169 -17.64 15.14 6.30
N ALA A 170 -16.40 14.70 6.00
CA ALA A 170 -15.28 14.71 6.93
C ALA A 170 -13.98 15.14 6.23
N THR A 171 -12.98 15.49 7.02
CA THR A 171 -11.62 15.75 6.55
C THR A 171 -10.76 14.51 6.73
N MET A 172 -10.20 14.03 5.62
CA MET A 172 -9.15 13.03 5.58
C MET A 172 -7.79 13.76 5.64
N ARG A 173 -6.85 13.27 6.45
CA ARG A 173 -5.49 13.80 6.57
C ARG A 173 -4.51 12.80 5.99
N VAL A 174 -3.73 13.24 4.99
CA VAL A 174 -2.68 12.42 4.38
C VAL A 174 -1.46 12.42 5.29
N GLU A 175 -1.09 11.23 5.80
CA GLU A 175 0.08 11.06 6.66
C GLU A 175 1.32 10.59 5.88
N SER A 176 1.15 9.87 4.79
CA SER A 176 2.26 9.36 3.96
C SER A 176 2.19 9.96 2.54
N PRO A 177 2.67 11.18 2.32
CA PRO A 177 2.50 11.89 1.03
C PRO A 177 3.42 11.37 -0.09
N THR A 178 4.31 10.44 0.19
CA THR A 178 5.24 9.86 -0.79
C THR A 178 4.82 8.47 -1.28
N HIS A 179 3.73 7.90 -0.74
CA HIS A 179 3.20 6.63 -1.24
C HIS A 179 2.48 6.84 -2.59
N PRO A 180 2.58 5.91 -3.56
CA PRO A 180 1.95 6.07 -4.87
C PRO A 180 0.46 6.40 -4.82
N SER A 181 -0.28 5.85 -3.85
CA SER A 181 -1.72 6.13 -3.71
C SER A 181 -2.04 7.51 -3.12
N THR A 182 -1.08 8.19 -2.49
CA THR A 182 -1.33 9.45 -1.77
C THR A 182 -0.55 10.64 -2.30
N ALA A 183 0.47 10.41 -3.15
CA ALA A 183 1.38 11.45 -3.63
C ALA A 183 0.68 12.58 -4.40
N MET A 184 -0.47 12.32 -5.02
CA MET A 184 -1.26 13.32 -5.75
C MET A 184 -2.35 13.99 -4.88
N LEU A 185 -2.56 13.52 -3.64
CA LEU A 185 -3.62 14.02 -2.80
C LEU A 185 -3.21 15.31 -2.06
N PRO A 186 -4.14 16.22 -1.75
CA PRO A 186 -3.88 17.33 -0.85
C PRO A 186 -3.66 16.82 0.59
N ALA A 187 -2.88 17.53 1.39
CA ALA A 187 -2.62 17.17 2.80
C ALA A 187 -3.92 17.02 3.62
N GLU A 188 -4.93 17.84 3.32
CA GLU A 188 -6.29 17.72 3.84
C GLU A 188 -7.25 17.53 2.68
N TRP A 189 -7.96 16.41 2.70
CA TRP A 189 -8.88 16.01 1.63
C TRP A 189 -10.31 15.89 2.19
N VAL A 190 -11.14 16.88 1.90
CA VAL A 190 -12.53 16.93 2.38
C VAL A 190 -13.43 16.15 1.45
N ARG A 191 -14.16 15.15 1.99
CA ARG A 191 -15.05 14.29 1.22
C ARG A 191 -16.36 14.03 1.96
N PHE A 192 -17.40 13.67 1.19
CA PHE A 192 -18.64 13.09 1.70
C PHE A 192 -18.61 11.59 1.46
N ASP A 193 -18.70 10.81 2.55
CA ASP A 193 -18.68 9.34 2.45
C ASP A 193 -19.33 8.70 3.69
N GLU A 194 -19.28 7.38 3.76
CA GLU A 194 -19.57 6.57 4.93
C GLU A 194 -18.27 6.23 5.66
N TRP A 195 -18.14 6.65 6.90
CA TRP A 195 -16.90 6.56 7.66
C TRP A 195 -16.92 5.35 8.59
N TYR A 196 -16.07 4.37 8.31
CA TYR A 196 -15.96 3.15 9.10
C TYR A 196 -15.18 3.38 10.38
N ASN A 197 -15.76 2.92 11.50
CA ASN A 197 -15.05 2.72 12.76
C ASN A 197 -14.60 1.26 12.88
N PHE A 198 -13.42 1.03 13.41
CA PHE A 198 -12.83 -0.31 13.50
C PHE A 198 -12.85 -0.85 14.93
N THR A 199 -12.71 -2.17 15.08
CA THR A 199 -12.67 -2.84 16.40
C THR A 199 -11.43 -2.50 17.19
N THR A 200 -10.31 -2.24 16.52
CA THR A 200 -9.00 -1.85 17.06
C THR A 200 -8.37 -0.81 16.17
N ASN A 201 -7.42 -0.04 16.70
CA ASN A 201 -6.59 0.83 15.88
C ASN A 201 -5.47 -0.02 15.24
N PRO A 202 -5.33 -0.03 13.90
CA PRO A 202 -4.35 -0.87 13.22
C PRO A 202 -2.91 -0.30 13.21
N ARG A 203 -2.68 0.92 13.68
CA ARG A 203 -1.42 1.68 13.52
C ARG A 203 -0.16 0.93 13.95
N GLU A 204 -0.24 0.09 14.98
CA GLU A 204 0.91 -0.68 15.44
C GLU A 204 1.36 -1.75 14.44
N ASP A 205 0.42 -2.24 13.60
CA ASP A 205 0.62 -3.38 12.71
C ASP A 205 0.73 -2.98 11.23
N VAL A 206 0.33 -1.75 10.87
CA VAL A 206 0.27 -1.29 9.47
C VAL A 206 0.91 0.09 9.31
N HIS A 207 1.30 0.41 8.07
CA HIS A 207 1.73 1.75 7.68
C HIS A 207 0.50 2.59 7.31
N VAL A 208 0.14 3.53 8.17
CA VAL A 208 -1.02 4.39 7.93
C VAL A 208 -0.71 5.42 6.85
N LEU A 209 -1.60 5.52 5.87
CA LEU A 209 -1.53 6.45 4.73
C LEU A 209 -2.40 7.67 4.95
N ILE A 210 -3.62 7.45 5.46
CA ILE A 210 -4.64 8.48 5.67
C ILE A 210 -5.36 8.22 6.99
N THR A 211 -5.61 9.30 7.74
CA THR A 211 -6.48 9.31 8.93
C THR A 211 -7.70 10.17 8.72
N LEU A 212 -8.75 9.93 9.52
CA LEU A 212 -9.93 10.81 9.63
C LEU A 212 -9.75 11.80 10.77
N ASP A 213 -10.07 13.05 10.54
CA ASP A 213 -10.20 14.06 11.60
C ASP A 213 -11.60 14.00 12.21
N GLU A 214 -11.74 13.29 13.33
CA GLU A 214 -13.03 13.15 14.02
C GLU A 214 -13.59 14.48 14.56
N SER A 215 -12.79 15.54 14.63
CA SER A 215 -13.29 16.86 14.99
C SER A 215 -14.15 17.52 13.90
N THR A 216 -14.10 17.00 12.66
CA THR A 216 -14.79 17.54 11.49
C THR A 216 -16.12 16.85 11.19
N TYR A 217 -16.45 15.75 11.88
CA TYR A 217 -17.69 15.01 11.70
C TYR A 217 -18.14 14.35 13.00
N ASN A 218 -19.30 13.66 12.99
CA ASN A 218 -19.79 12.92 14.14
C ASN A 218 -19.52 11.41 13.97
N PRO A 219 -18.49 10.84 14.62
CA PRO A 219 -18.12 9.42 14.45
C PRO A 219 -19.10 8.44 15.12
N GLY A 220 -20.05 8.94 15.92
CA GLY A 220 -21.03 8.12 16.59
C GLY A 220 -20.45 7.32 17.78
N SER A 221 -21.09 6.16 18.08
CA SER A 221 -20.70 5.32 19.21
C SER A 221 -19.43 4.50 19.00
N GLY A 222 -18.90 4.52 17.78
CA GLY A 222 -17.67 3.80 17.39
C GLY A 222 -16.43 4.66 17.35
N ALA A 223 -16.49 5.94 17.79
CA ALA A 223 -15.39 6.88 17.73
C ALA A 223 -14.06 6.25 18.14
N MET A 224 -13.02 6.50 17.35
CA MET A 224 -11.65 6.04 17.58
C MET A 224 -10.77 7.14 18.20
N GLY A 225 -11.27 8.39 18.24
CA GLY A 225 -10.63 9.53 18.90
C GLY A 225 -9.68 10.29 18.00
N ALA A 226 -8.55 10.75 18.57
CA ALA A 226 -7.60 11.60 17.85
C ALA A 226 -6.79 10.86 16.77
N ASP A 227 -6.76 9.54 16.81
CA ASP A 227 -6.06 8.68 15.87
C ASP A 227 -7.03 7.67 15.24
N HIS A 228 -7.53 8.01 14.08
CA HIS A 228 -8.50 7.22 13.32
C HIS A 228 -7.94 6.86 11.93
N PRO A 229 -7.13 5.80 11.81
CA PRO A 229 -6.67 5.31 10.51
C PRO A 229 -7.85 4.94 9.60
N LEU A 230 -7.78 5.35 8.32
CA LEU A 230 -8.79 5.06 7.31
C LEU A 230 -8.21 4.30 6.12
N ALA A 231 -7.02 4.69 5.65
CA ALA A 231 -6.30 3.98 4.60
C ALA A 231 -4.90 3.61 5.10
N TRP A 232 -4.46 2.40 4.72
CA TRP A 232 -3.15 1.88 5.13
C TRP A 232 -2.62 0.84 4.17
N CYS A 233 -1.35 0.49 4.33
CA CYS A 233 -0.69 -0.57 3.60
C CYS A 233 0.24 -1.38 4.52
N GLN A 234 0.60 -2.58 4.09
CA GLN A 234 1.56 -3.43 4.79
C GLN A 234 2.18 -4.47 3.85
N ASN A 235 3.37 -4.93 4.19
CA ASN A 235 3.90 -6.19 3.69
C ASN A 235 3.36 -7.32 4.58
N PHE A 236 2.78 -8.35 3.99
CA PHE A 236 2.11 -9.41 4.75
C PHE A 236 2.45 -10.79 4.18
N GLU A 237 3.11 -11.62 4.97
CA GLU A 237 3.50 -13.01 4.62
C GLU A 237 4.17 -13.17 3.24
N GLY A 238 4.91 -12.17 2.76
CA GLY A 238 5.58 -12.15 1.45
C GLY A 238 4.85 -11.39 0.36
N GLY A 239 3.55 -11.11 0.52
CA GLY A 239 2.76 -10.26 -0.36
C GLY A 239 2.64 -8.82 0.11
N ARG A 240 1.86 -8.01 -0.62
CA ARG A 240 1.55 -6.62 -0.31
C ARG A 240 0.05 -6.45 -0.12
N SER A 241 -0.37 -5.72 0.90
CA SER A 241 -1.78 -5.40 1.17
C SER A 241 -1.98 -3.90 1.29
N TRP A 242 -2.99 -3.38 0.62
CA TRP A 242 -3.44 -2.00 0.69
C TRP A 242 -4.93 -1.95 0.95
N TYR A 243 -5.38 -1.07 1.85
CA TYR A 243 -6.78 -0.93 2.22
C TYR A 243 -7.22 0.53 2.20
N GLU A 244 -8.43 0.78 1.70
CA GLU A 244 -9.11 2.07 1.75
C GLU A 244 -10.50 1.91 2.36
N GLY A 245 -10.76 2.60 3.47
CA GLY A 245 -12.03 2.53 4.20
C GLY A 245 -13.15 3.42 3.64
N ALA A 246 -12.84 4.44 2.84
CA ALA A 246 -13.82 5.20 2.09
C ALA A 246 -14.31 4.43 0.84
N GLY A 247 -15.22 5.03 0.07
CA GLY A 247 -15.67 4.45 -1.20
C GLY A 247 -17.07 3.86 -1.18
N HIS A 248 -17.89 4.18 -0.16
CA HIS A 248 -19.30 3.79 -0.13
C HIS A 248 -20.13 4.47 -1.23
N ILE A 249 -19.77 5.69 -1.59
CA ILE A 249 -20.57 6.54 -2.51
C ILE A 249 -20.23 6.19 -3.96
N ASP A 250 -21.24 5.84 -4.77
CA ASP A 250 -21.09 5.48 -6.19
C ASP A 250 -20.31 6.55 -6.98
N ALA A 251 -20.58 7.84 -6.71
CA ALA A 251 -19.89 8.96 -7.36
C ALA A 251 -18.39 9.04 -7.12
N ASN A 252 -17.85 8.39 -6.09
CA ASN A 252 -16.42 8.32 -5.83
C ASN A 252 -15.67 7.67 -7.00
N TYR A 253 -16.28 6.69 -7.64
CA TYR A 253 -15.69 5.95 -8.75
C TYR A 253 -15.72 6.71 -10.10
N SER A 254 -16.09 7.99 -10.04
CA SER A 254 -15.94 8.97 -11.13
C SER A 254 -15.10 10.20 -10.71
N ASP A 255 -14.62 10.24 -9.46
CA ASP A 255 -13.77 11.32 -8.95
C ASP A 255 -12.31 11.04 -9.34
N PRO A 256 -11.64 11.92 -10.11
CA PRO A 256 -10.29 11.68 -10.60
C PRO A 256 -9.25 11.48 -9.48
N LEU A 257 -9.39 12.18 -8.33
CA LEU A 257 -8.46 12.00 -7.21
C LEU A 257 -8.66 10.65 -6.51
N PHE A 258 -9.92 10.21 -6.34
CA PHE A 258 -10.20 8.91 -5.76
C PHE A 258 -9.75 7.77 -6.68
N LEU A 259 -9.95 7.91 -7.99
CA LEU A 259 -9.46 6.94 -8.98
C LEU A 259 -7.93 6.87 -9.00
N ALA A 260 -7.23 8.02 -8.93
CA ALA A 260 -5.78 8.05 -8.85
C ALA A 260 -5.25 7.42 -7.53
N HIS A 261 -5.98 7.63 -6.42
CA HIS A 261 -5.68 6.99 -5.12
C HIS A 261 -5.78 5.46 -5.21
N ILE A 262 -6.87 4.94 -5.79
CA ILE A 262 -7.07 3.50 -6.01
C ILE A 262 -5.99 2.96 -6.97
N LEU A 263 -5.71 3.65 -8.08
CA LEU A 263 -4.68 3.23 -9.04
C LEU A 263 -3.32 3.07 -8.37
N GLY A 264 -2.90 4.05 -7.58
CA GLY A 264 -1.63 3.95 -6.84
C GLY A 264 -1.58 2.78 -5.86
N GLY A 265 -2.72 2.41 -5.23
CA GLY A 265 -2.86 1.20 -4.40
C GLY A 265 -2.73 -0.09 -5.22
N ILE A 266 -3.37 -0.15 -6.39
CA ILE A 266 -3.29 -1.27 -7.34
C ILE A 266 -1.86 -1.46 -7.82
N GLU A 267 -1.22 -0.40 -8.32
CA GLU A 267 0.14 -0.47 -8.88
C GLU A 267 1.17 -0.82 -7.82
N TRP A 268 1.03 -0.30 -6.59
CA TRP A 268 1.92 -0.64 -5.49
C TRP A 268 1.77 -2.11 -5.07
N THR A 269 0.54 -2.61 -4.92
CA THR A 269 0.28 -4.01 -4.55
C THR A 269 0.68 -4.97 -5.66
N ALA A 270 0.53 -4.58 -6.92
CA ALA A 270 1.01 -5.33 -8.08
C ALA A 270 2.55 -5.37 -8.19
N GLY A 271 3.27 -4.55 -7.42
CA GLY A 271 4.73 -4.50 -7.43
C GLY A 271 5.34 -3.72 -8.60
N VAL A 272 4.52 -2.98 -9.37
CA VAL A 272 4.99 -2.23 -10.56
C VAL A 272 5.50 -0.83 -10.21
N VAL A 273 5.11 -0.30 -9.05
CA VAL A 273 5.65 0.96 -8.50
C VAL A 273 6.11 0.78 -7.06
N SER A 274 7.02 1.64 -6.62
CA SER A 274 7.52 1.75 -5.25
C SER A 274 7.31 3.15 -4.71
N GLY A 275 7.24 3.30 -3.38
CA GLY A 275 7.13 4.60 -2.72
C GLY A 275 6.63 4.49 -1.28
N GLY A 276 6.62 5.61 -0.54
CA GLY A 276 6.19 5.63 0.86
C GLY A 276 7.00 4.72 1.79
N GLY A 277 8.30 4.47 1.47
CA GLY A 277 9.11 3.50 2.20
C GLY A 277 8.63 2.06 2.00
N ASP A 278 7.90 1.78 0.90
CA ASP A 278 7.29 0.47 0.58
C ASP A 278 6.54 -0.15 1.77
N CYS A 279 5.88 0.70 2.54
CA CYS A 279 5.06 0.33 3.70
C CYS A 279 5.81 -0.47 4.79
N VAL A 280 7.11 -0.29 4.89
CA VAL A 280 7.91 -0.92 5.96
C VAL A 280 7.59 -0.27 7.30
N THR A 281 7.30 -1.09 8.31
CA THR A 281 7.05 -0.65 9.68
C THR A 281 8.27 -0.88 10.59
N PHE A 282 8.30 -0.22 11.77
CA PHE A 282 9.30 -0.49 12.80
C PHE A 282 9.27 -1.97 13.21
N GLY A 283 8.07 -2.55 13.39
CA GLY A 283 7.88 -3.96 13.76
C GLY A 283 8.52 -4.92 12.76
N GLU A 284 8.40 -4.66 11.45
CA GLU A 284 9.07 -5.48 10.43
C GLU A 284 10.60 -5.44 10.54
N VAL A 285 11.18 -4.28 10.85
CA VAL A 285 12.63 -4.14 11.03
C VAL A 285 13.08 -4.91 12.29
N GLU A 286 12.31 -4.82 13.37
CA GLU A 286 12.54 -5.54 14.63
C GLU A 286 12.44 -7.06 14.43
N GLU A 287 11.47 -7.55 13.66
CA GLU A 287 11.29 -8.96 13.33
C GLU A 287 12.51 -9.51 12.57
N VAL A 288 12.95 -8.80 11.53
CA VAL A 288 14.17 -9.19 10.78
C VAL A 288 15.37 -9.23 11.73
N LEU A 289 15.54 -8.20 12.55
CA LEU A 289 16.65 -8.15 13.53
C LEU A 289 16.60 -9.32 14.51
N ALA A 290 15.42 -9.66 15.03
CA ALA A 290 15.22 -10.77 15.96
C ALA A 290 15.48 -12.15 15.32
N GLY A 291 15.25 -12.27 14.01
CA GLY A 291 15.51 -13.47 13.22
C GLY A 291 17.00 -13.75 12.98
N LEU A 292 17.84 -12.72 13.04
CA LEU A 292 19.28 -12.84 12.77
C LEU A 292 20.02 -13.44 13.97
N LYS A 293 20.83 -14.47 13.75
CA LYS A 293 21.61 -15.16 14.80
C LYS A 293 22.92 -15.70 14.22
N ASP A 294 24.05 -15.23 14.75
CA ASP A 294 25.38 -15.84 14.46
C ASP A 294 26.09 -16.42 15.70
N GLY A 295 25.51 -16.20 16.88
CA GLY A 295 26.02 -16.73 18.14
C GLY A 295 27.28 -16.05 18.69
N SER A 296 27.85 -15.06 18.00
CA SER A 296 29.02 -14.33 18.48
C SER A 296 28.68 -13.21 19.46
N MET A 297 29.57 -12.92 20.42
CA MET A 297 29.38 -11.77 21.34
C MET A 297 29.34 -10.42 20.62
N LYS A 298 30.12 -10.27 19.55
CA LYS A 298 30.11 -9.07 18.71
C LYS A 298 28.74 -8.86 18.06
N TYR A 299 28.17 -9.93 17.54
CA TYR A 299 26.84 -9.89 16.92
C TYR A 299 25.75 -9.50 17.93
N ALA A 300 25.71 -10.15 19.09
CA ALA A 300 24.78 -9.85 20.17
C ALA A 300 24.87 -8.36 20.60
N GLN A 301 26.08 -7.81 20.65
CA GLN A 301 26.34 -6.43 21.02
C GLN A 301 25.84 -5.44 19.97
N LEU A 302 26.04 -5.76 18.67
CA LEU A 302 25.54 -4.92 17.56
C LEU A 302 24.00 -4.97 17.48
N SER A 303 23.40 -6.15 17.61
CA SER A 303 21.94 -6.30 17.60
C SER A 303 21.28 -5.55 18.75
N ALA A 304 21.83 -5.61 19.96
CA ALA A 304 21.31 -4.86 21.10
C ALA A 304 21.41 -3.34 20.90
N GLN A 305 22.52 -2.84 20.32
CA GLN A 305 22.66 -1.42 20.00
C GLN A 305 21.66 -0.97 18.92
N LEU A 306 21.42 -1.84 17.93
CA LEU A 306 20.51 -1.55 16.83
C LEU A 306 19.06 -1.53 17.34
N ALA A 307 18.66 -2.49 18.18
CA ALA A 307 17.36 -2.50 18.83
C ALA A 307 17.12 -1.20 19.63
N ALA A 308 18.10 -0.76 20.42
CA ALA A 308 17.99 0.50 21.16
C ALA A 308 17.80 1.72 20.25
N TYR A 309 18.47 1.75 19.08
CA TYR A 309 18.23 2.84 18.11
C TYR A 309 16.85 2.73 17.46
N LEU A 310 16.31 1.53 17.22
CA LEU A 310 14.94 1.37 16.70
C LEU A 310 13.92 1.86 17.72
N ASP A 311 14.05 1.47 19.00
CA ASP A 311 13.19 1.94 20.08
C ASP A 311 13.21 3.49 20.19
N ASP A 312 14.41 4.09 20.24
CA ASP A 312 14.57 5.55 20.31
C ASP A 312 13.95 6.25 19.09
N ALA A 313 14.12 5.68 17.88
CA ALA A 313 13.57 6.23 16.67
C ALA A 313 12.03 6.11 16.63
N LYS A 314 11.49 4.96 17.09
CA LYS A 314 10.03 4.76 17.21
C LYS A 314 9.42 5.76 18.19
N ILE A 315 10.01 5.94 19.36
CA ILE A 315 9.54 6.93 20.34
C ILE A 315 9.50 8.34 19.75
N ALA A 316 10.54 8.72 19.00
CA ALA A 316 10.58 10.03 18.33
C ALA A 316 9.51 10.16 17.24
N ALA A 317 9.32 9.10 16.43
CA ALA A 317 8.29 9.06 15.37
C ALA A 317 6.88 9.17 15.96
N ASP A 318 6.58 8.42 17.02
CA ASP A 318 5.29 8.44 17.72
C ASP A 318 5.01 9.82 18.37
N ALA A 319 6.07 10.54 18.73
CA ALA A 319 5.97 11.92 19.21
C ALA A 319 5.86 12.98 18.08
N GLY A 320 5.89 12.57 16.81
CA GLY A 320 5.89 13.45 15.64
C GLY A 320 7.24 14.13 15.35
N ASP A 321 8.32 13.75 16.05
CA ASP A 321 9.67 14.26 15.79
C ASP A 321 10.39 13.41 14.72
N HIS A 322 9.87 13.47 13.50
CA HIS A 322 10.37 12.70 12.36
C HIS A 322 11.83 13.05 12.02
N ALA A 323 12.31 14.25 12.40
CA ALA A 323 13.71 14.63 12.20
C ALA A 323 14.65 13.84 13.12
N VAL A 324 14.28 13.71 14.40
CA VAL A 324 15.03 12.90 15.37
C VAL A 324 14.91 11.41 15.04
N ALA A 325 13.72 10.94 14.65
CA ALA A 325 13.49 9.57 14.19
C ALA A 325 14.44 9.21 13.03
N THR A 326 14.43 10.01 11.96
CA THR A 326 15.31 9.82 10.79
C THR A 326 16.80 9.81 11.17
N ALA A 327 17.24 10.80 11.96
CA ALA A 327 18.64 10.87 12.39
C ALA A 327 19.07 9.63 13.21
N THR A 328 18.15 9.06 13.99
CA THR A 328 18.40 7.86 14.79
C THR A 328 18.38 6.60 13.94
N LEU A 329 17.49 6.51 12.96
CA LEU A 329 17.48 5.41 11.97
C LEU A 329 18.75 5.36 11.13
N HIS A 330 19.33 6.50 10.75
CA HIS A 330 20.65 6.51 10.10
C HIS A 330 21.75 5.90 10.97
N LYS A 331 21.71 6.09 12.31
CA LYS A 331 22.63 5.41 13.22
C LYS A 331 22.39 3.90 13.27
N ALA A 332 21.11 3.48 13.30
CA ALA A 332 20.72 2.07 13.22
C ALA A 332 21.24 1.43 11.93
N ARG A 333 21.01 2.07 10.79
CA ARG A 333 21.49 1.63 9.47
C ARG A 333 23.01 1.47 9.42
N ALA A 334 23.74 2.43 9.96
CA ALA A 334 25.21 2.33 10.02
C ALA A 334 25.69 1.12 10.85
N LYS A 335 24.94 0.72 11.88
CA LYS A 335 25.21 -0.49 12.65
C LYS A 335 24.81 -1.77 11.91
N ALA A 336 23.68 -1.75 11.18
CA ALA A 336 23.19 -2.90 10.42
C ALA A 336 24.21 -3.38 9.38
N HIS A 337 24.98 -2.49 8.76
CA HIS A 337 26.09 -2.87 7.88
C HIS A 337 27.11 -3.80 8.55
N GLY A 338 27.30 -3.67 9.88
CA GLY A 338 28.19 -4.55 10.65
C GLY A 338 27.67 -5.97 10.85
N LEU A 339 26.36 -6.21 10.59
CA LEU A 339 25.72 -7.52 10.64
C LEU A 339 25.75 -8.22 9.26
N HIS A 340 26.15 -7.52 8.21
CA HIS A 340 26.23 -8.04 6.82
C HIS A 340 24.89 -8.60 6.30
N ASP A 341 23.77 -8.06 6.74
CA ASP A 341 22.44 -8.44 6.29
C ASP A 341 21.84 -7.35 5.39
N ASN A 342 21.67 -7.68 4.11
CA ASN A 342 21.18 -6.73 3.12
C ASN A 342 19.65 -6.49 3.25
N VAL A 343 18.90 -7.47 3.77
CA VAL A 343 17.45 -7.33 3.98
C VAL A 343 17.19 -6.30 5.08
N LEU A 344 17.91 -6.42 6.19
CA LEU A 344 17.81 -5.46 7.30
C LEU A 344 18.20 -4.04 6.86
N VAL A 345 19.30 -3.90 6.09
CA VAL A 345 19.73 -2.59 5.57
C VAL A 345 18.68 -1.99 4.64
N SER A 346 18.12 -2.79 3.73
CA SER A 346 17.06 -2.34 2.80
C SER A 346 15.81 -1.89 3.54
N LYS A 347 15.35 -2.65 4.54
CA LYS A 347 14.18 -2.26 5.36
C LYS A 347 14.44 -0.98 6.16
N LEU A 348 15.64 -0.79 6.68
CA LEU A 348 16.01 0.46 7.36
C LEU A 348 16.05 1.65 6.37
N ASP A 349 16.51 1.45 5.14
CA ASP A 349 16.47 2.48 4.10
C ASP A 349 15.03 2.88 3.77
N ASN A 350 14.12 1.92 3.64
CA ASN A 350 12.71 2.16 3.40
C ASN A 350 12.05 2.90 4.58
N LEU A 351 12.36 2.50 5.82
CA LEU A 351 11.85 3.16 7.02
C LEU A 351 12.38 4.61 7.14
N ILE A 352 13.63 4.85 6.79
CA ILE A 352 14.21 6.20 6.70
C ILE A 352 13.46 7.03 5.65
N THR A 353 13.25 6.48 4.46
CA THR A 353 12.52 7.15 3.36
C THR A 353 11.11 7.54 3.79
N TRP A 354 10.41 6.67 4.50
CA TRP A 354 9.11 6.98 5.08
C TRP A 354 9.18 8.15 6.05
N GLN A 355 10.05 8.08 7.07
CA GLN A 355 10.18 9.15 8.08
C GLN A 355 10.64 10.48 7.46
N GLU A 356 11.43 10.46 6.39
CA GLU A 356 11.80 11.67 5.65
C GLU A 356 10.61 12.27 4.91
N GLY A 357 9.72 11.47 4.34
CA GLY A 357 8.49 11.90 3.70
C GLY A 357 7.52 12.61 4.65
N LEU A 358 7.51 12.23 5.93
CA LEU A 358 6.67 12.86 6.97
C LEU A 358 7.20 14.23 7.46
N ARG A 359 8.40 14.63 7.06
CA ARG A 359 9.02 15.92 7.44
C ARG A 359 8.58 17.09 6.56
N SER A 360 7.92 16.81 5.45
CA SER A 360 7.47 17.80 4.47
C SER A 360 6.06 18.28 4.77
#